data_0c36145d9ce26a45b29208911b88b190
#
_entry.id   0c36145d9ce26a45b29208911b88b190
#
_cell.length_a   1.000
_cell.length_b   1.000
_cell.length_c   1.000
_cell.angle_alpha   90.00
_cell.angle_beta   90.00
_cell.angle_gamma   90.00
#
_symmetry.space_group_name_H-M   'P 1'
#
loop_
_entity.id
_entity.type
_entity.pdbx_description
1 polymer ?
#
loop_
_entity_poly.entity_id
_entity_poly.type
_entity_poly.pdbx_seq_one_letter_code
_entity_poly.pdbx_strand_id
1 'polypeptide(L)'
;YTLSLHDALPILTTTLGLPAEKDPKKAFNLVQSEFEKRYQQTWFPSYGFENTYVFLVTKETAEKYNLKTVSDLGKVADKLVAGVDTAWITREGDGYEGFKKEYNFQFKSILPMQIGLVYDAVNAGKMDVILGYSTDGRIGSYDLVMLKDDKRFFPPYDAAPVVSDKLLKETPEIKDVLNRLDGKISTKKMQELNYQADNDLIEPAVVAERFLKENNYFEGE
;
A
#
# COMPACT_ATOMS: atom_id res chain seq x y z
N TYR A 1 26.09 -3.43 -1.51
CA TYR A 1 25.37 -2.22 -1.92
C TYR A 1 23.90 -2.52 -1.74
N THR A 2 23.19 -1.70 -0.91
CA THR A 2 21.78 -1.98 -0.62
C THR A 2 20.97 -0.77 -1.06
N LEU A 3 20.26 -0.91 -2.15
CA LEU A 3 19.10 -0.10 -2.52
C LEU A 3 17.88 -0.97 -2.22
N SER A 4 16.97 -0.47 -1.40
CA SER A 4 15.75 -1.21 -1.08
C SER A 4 14.57 -0.25 -0.96
N LEU A 5 13.37 -0.77 -1.25
CA LEU A 5 12.11 -0.09 -1.00
C LEU A 5 11.61 -0.52 0.37
N HIS A 6 11.22 0.45 1.19
CA HIS A 6 10.71 0.21 2.52
C HIS A 6 9.48 1.06 2.82
N ASP A 7 8.61 0.50 3.65
CA ASP A 7 7.41 1.14 4.13
C ASP A 7 7.66 1.73 5.52
N ALA A 8 7.40 3.02 5.70
CA ALA A 8 7.84 3.77 6.88
C ALA A 8 7.27 3.27 8.21
N LEU A 9 6.03 2.80 8.28
CA LEU A 9 5.40 2.56 9.57
C LEU A 9 5.63 1.16 10.18
N PRO A 10 5.61 0.05 9.43
CA PRO A 10 6.10 -1.22 9.99
C PRO A 10 7.53 -1.09 10.51
N ILE A 11 8.32 -0.24 9.86
CA ILE A 11 9.69 0.05 10.27
C ILE A 11 9.75 0.78 11.60
N LEU A 12 8.87 1.76 11.84
CA LEU A 12 8.82 2.46 13.15
C LEU A 12 8.62 1.47 14.29
N THR A 13 7.63 0.61 14.18
CA THR A 13 7.24 -0.28 15.28
C THR A 13 8.10 -1.53 15.35
N THR A 14 8.32 -2.21 14.23
CA THR A 14 9.00 -3.52 14.20
C THR A 14 10.52 -3.41 14.17
N THR A 15 11.07 -2.46 13.40
CA THR A 15 12.52 -2.33 13.23
C THR A 15 13.13 -1.36 14.24
N LEU A 16 12.48 -0.23 14.47
CA LEU A 16 13.00 0.83 15.34
C LEU A 16 12.50 0.71 16.79
N GLY A 17 11.44 -0.06 17.05
CA GLY A 17 10.83 -0.22 18.37
C GLY A 17 10.20 1.07 18.90
N LEU A 18 9.76 1.95 18.01
CA LEU A 18 9.16 3.24 18.36
C LEU A 18 7.62 3.14 18.35
N PRO A 19 6.93 4.04 19.05
CA PRO A 19 5.48 4.12 18.99
C PRO A 19 4.98 4.36 17.53
N ALA A 20 3.82 3.81 17.22
CA ALA A 20 3.17 4.04 15.93
C ALA A 20 2.81 5.53 15.76
N GLU A 21 3.11 6.10 14.58
CA GLU A 21 2.74 7.47 14.19
C GLU A 21 1.78 7.38 12.99
N LYS A 22 0.57 7.92 13.16
CA LYS A 22 -0.50 7.88 12.13
C LYS A 22 -0.40 9.02 11.11
N ASP A 23 0.36 10.06 11.39
CA ASP A 23 0.62 11.14 10.43
C ASP A 23 1.74 10.72 9.48
N PRO A 24 1.49 10.57 8.16
CA PRO A 24 2.49 10.06 7.23
C PRO A 24 3.78 10.88 7.20
N LYS A 25 3.64 12.22 7.25
CA LYS A 25 4.80 13.11 7.18
C LYS A 25 5.67 13.03 8.43
N LYS A 26 5.04 12.92 9.61
CA LYS A 26 5.77 12.73 10.87
C LYS A 26 6.41 11.35 10.93
N ALA A 27 5.70 10.30 10.51
CA ALA A 27 6.21 8.94 10.43
C ALA A 27 7.46 8.89 9.53
N PHE A 28 7.39 9.45 8.33
CA PHE A 28 8.51 9.51 7.40
C PHE A 28 9.72 10.25 7.99
N ASN A 29 9.53 11.45 8.54
CA ASN A 29 10.62 12.24 9.13
C ASN A 29 11.29 11.51 10.30
N LEU A 30 10.51 10.81 11.11
CA LEU A 30 11.02 10.05 12.25
C LEU A 30 11.85 8.85 11.79
N VAL A 31 11.34 8.08 10.81
CA VAL A 31 12.08 6.96 10.22
C VAL A 31 13.38 7.45 9.58
N GLN A 32 13.33 8.50 8.77
CA GLN A 32 14.52 9.08 8.12
C GLN A 32 15.59 9.44 9.16
N SER A 33 15.20 10.19 10.20
CA SER A 33 16.13 10.61 11.27
C SER A 33 16.74 9.43 12.02
N GLU A 34 15.96 8.40 12.32
CA GLU A 34 16.45 7.25 13.08
C GLU A 34 17.31 6.30 12.21
N PHE A 35 16.98 6.15 10.93
CA PHE A 35 17.80 5.36 10.01
C PHE A 35 19.16 6.00 9.74
N GLU A 36 19.21 7.32 9.58
CA GLU A 36 20.46 8.06 9.48
C GLU A 36 21.35 7.81 10.71
N LYS A 37 20.78 7.95 11.91
CA LYS A 37 21.54 7.79 13.17
C LYS A 37 21.98 6.37 13.45
N ARG A 38 21.10 5.37 13.25
CA ARG A 38 21.33 3.97 13.70
C ARG A 38 21.99 3.12 12.64
N TYR A 39 21.68 3.37 11.35
CA TYR A 39 22.06 2.47 10.25
C TYR A 39 22.95 3.15 9.21
N GLN A 40 23.18 4.47 9.30
CA GLN A 40 23.91 5.23 8.28
C GLN A 40 23.27 5.04 6.89
N GLN A 41 21.94 5.19 6.85
CA GLN A 41 21.14 5.08 5.65
C GLN A 41 20.25 6.31 5.50
N THR A 42 20.23 6.83 4.28
CA THR A 42 19.42 7.99 3.89
C THR A 42 18.14 7.52 3.20
N TRP A 43 17.00 7.99 3.70
CA TRP A 43 15.70 7.83 3.07
C TRP A 43 15.45 8.97 2.11
N PHE A 44 15.05 8.62 0.88
CA PHE A 44 14.67 9.57 -0.15
C PHE A 44 13.16 9.85 -0.11
N PRO A 45 12.68 10.93 -0.76
CA PRO A 45 11.26 11.19 -0.89
C PRO A 45 10.51 10.00 -1.49
N SER A 46 9.22 9.85 -1.12
CA SER A 46 8.36 8.81 -1.66
C SER A 46 8.18 8.95 -3.17
N TYR A 47 8.10 7.83 -3.86
CA TYR A 47 7.73 7.81 -5.29
C TYR A 47 6.33 8.38 -5.57
N GLY A 48 5.47 8.51 -4.55
CA GLY A 48 4.12 9.08 -4.65
C GLY A 48 3.00 8.06 -4.57
N PHE A 49 3.30 6.81 -4.23
CA PHE A 49 2.30 5.78 -3.92
C PHE A 49 2.56 5.15 -2.56
N GLU A 50 1.51 4.58 -2.00
CA GLU A 50 1.56 3.73 -0.81
C GLU A 50 0.97 2.36 -1.13
N ASN A 51 1.53 1.30 -0.56
CA ASN A 51 1.02 -0.06 -0.68
C ASN A 51 0.45 -0.53 0.65
N THR A 52 -0.73 -0.01 1.00
CA THR A 52 -1.40 -0.28 2.26
C THR A 52 -2.57 -1.24 2.10
N TYR A 53 -3.07 -1.76 3.21
CA TYR A 53 -4.36 -2.46 3.23
C TYR A 53 -5.49 -1.49 2.92
N VAL A 54 -6.46 -1.96 2.15
CA VAL A 54 -7.64 -1.19 1.77
C VAL A 54 -8.87 -2.11 1.68
N PHE A 55 -10.00 -1.64 2.19
CA PHE A 55 -11.28 -2.31 1.95
C PHE A 55 -11.79 -1.98 0.56
N LEU A 56 -12.16 -3.02 -0.17
CA LEU A 56 -12.61 -2.97 -1.55
C LEU A 56 -13.99 -3.61 -1.66
N VAL A 57 -14.84 -3.01 -2.45
CA VAL A 57 -16.18 -3.52 -2.79
C VAL A 57 -16.39 -3.44 -4.30
N THR A 58 -17.35 -4.21 -4.84
CA THR A 58 -17.76 -4.01 -6.23
C THR A 58 -18.47 -2.66 -6.36
N LYS A 59 -18.46 -2.10 -7.57
CA LYS A 59 -19.18 -0.86 -7.88
C LYS A 59 -20.69 -0.97 -7.54
N GLU A 60 -21.29 -2.13 -7.85
CA GLU A 60 -22.68 -2.41 -7.50
C GLU A 60 -22.91 -2.34 -5.99
N THR A 61 -22.05 -2.95 -5.18
CA THR A 61 -22.15 -2.90 -3.71
C THR A 61 -21.95 -1.47 -3.18
N ALA A 62 -20.97 -0.73 -3.74
CA ALA A 62 -20.73 0.66 -3.37
C ALA A 62 -21.95 1.56 -3.66
N GLU A 63 -22.57 1.43 -4.83
CA GLU A 63 -23.74 2.19 -5.22
C GLU A 63 -24.98 1.81 -4.41
N LYS A 64 -25.23 0.50 -4.24
CA LYS A 64 -26.38 -0.04 -3.48
C LYS A 64 -26.43 0.49 -2.05
N TYR A 65 -25.29 0.59 -1.39
CA TYR A 65 -25.19 1.02 0.01
C TYR A 65 -24.61 2.42 0.18
N ASN A 66 -24.33 3.14 -0.91
CA ASN A 66 -23.69 4.46 -0.92
C ASN A 66 -22.39 4.49 -0.10
N LEU A 67 -21.51 3.52 -0.34
CA LEU A 67 -20.26 3.35 0.40
C LEU A 67 -19.15 4.23 -0.21
N LYS A 68 -18.50 5.03 0.63
CA LYS A 68 -17.34 5.86 0.27
C LYS A 68 -16.19 5.69 1.25
N THR A 69 -16.50 5.38 2.50
CA THR A 69 -15.55 5.27 3.60
C THR A 69 -15.72 3.95 4.33
N VAL A 70 -14.73 3.58 5.12
CA VAL A 70 -14.83 2.42 6.02
C VAL A 70 -15.90 2.65 7.10
N SER A 71 -16.11 3.90 7.54
CA SER A 71 -17.23 4.21 8.45
C SER A 71 -18.60 4.00 7.79
N ASP A 72 -18.74 4.24 6.48
CA ASP A 72 -19.99 3.91 5.77
C ASP A 72 -20.20 2.40 5.71
N LEU A 73 -19.14 1.63 5.46
CA LEU A 73 -19.17 0.17 5.47
C LEU A 73 -19.71 -0.36 6.80
N GLY A 74 -19.33 0.26 7.92
CA GLY A 74 -19.81 -0.12 9.26
C GLY A 74 -21.33 -0.08 9.43
N LYS A 75 -22.04 0.77 8.68
CA LYS A 75 -23.51 0.88 8.76
C LYS A 75 -24.25 -0.33 8.20
N VAL A 76 -23.58 -1.18 7.42
CA VAL A 76 -24.15 -2.33 6.72
C VAL A 76 -23.34 -3.62 6.89
N ALA A 77 -22.25 -3.56 7.62
CA ALA A 77 -21.30 -4.66 7.77
C ALA A 77 -21.91 -5.94 8.36
N ASP A 78 -22.92 -5.81 9.20
CA ASP A 78 -23.71 -6.93 9.76
C ASP A 78 -24.45 -7.76 8.72
N LYS A 79 -24.56 -7.26 7.48
CA LYS A 79 -25.18 -7.94 6.33
C LYS A 79 -24.18 -8.51 5.36
N LEU A 80 -22.90 -8.12 5.46
CA LEU A 80 -21.87 -8.36 4.47
C LEU A 80 -20.91 -9.50 4.88
N VAL A 81 -20.51 -10.28 3.89
CA VAL A 81 -19.47 -11.30 4.00
C VAL A 81 -18.14 -10.69 3.54
N ALA A 82 -17.14 -10.70 4.42
CA ALA A 82 -15.83 -10.13 4.14
C ALA A 82 -14.80 -11.24 3.86
N GLY A 83 -14.08 -11.11 2.75
CA GLY A 83 -12.86 -11.87 2.46
C GLY A 83 -11.63 -11.08 2.90
N VAL A 84 -10.79 -11.65 3.75
CA VAL A 84 -9.63 -10.93 4.32
C VAL A 84 -8.38 -11.80 4.33
N ASP A 85 -7.23 -11.13 4.33
CA ASP A 85 -5.95 -11.83 4.45
C ASP A 85 -5.85 -12.57 5.80
N THR A 86 -5.46 -13.84 5.74
CA THR A 86 -5.25 -14.68 6.92
C THR A 86 -4.26 -14.07 7.90
N ALA A 87 -3.19 -13.46 7.41
CA ALA A 87 -2.17 -12.83 8.25
C ALA A 87 -2.70 -11.58 8.98
N TRP A 88 -3.66 -10.86 8.40
CA TRP A 88 -4.23 -9.67 9.01
C TRP A 88 -5.11 -9.99 10.23
N ILE A 89 -5.82 -11.13 10.23
CA ILE A 89 -6.76 -11.47 11.32
C ILE A 89 -6.04 -11.54 12.67
N THR A 90 -4.87 -12.14 12.70
CA THR A 90 -4.11 -12.40 13.94
C THR A 90 -3.07 -11.34 14.26
N ARG A 91 -2.95 -10.31 13.41
CA ARG A 91 -1.96 -9.26 13.60
C ARG A 91 -2.32 -8.39 14.81
N GLU A 92 -1.34 -8.12 15.65
CA GLU A 92 -1.50 -7.21 16.78
C GLU A 92 -1.53 -5.74 16.32
N GLY A 93 -2.35 -4.93 16.97
CA GLY A 93 -2.46 -3.49 16.71
C GLY A 93 -3.32 -3.14 15.50
N ASP A 94 -2.81 -3.33 14.30
CA ASP A 94 -3.47 -3.01 13.03
C ASP A 94 -4.21 -4.18 12.37
N GLY A 95 -4.40 -5.29 13.10
CA GLY A 95 -5.20 -6.43 12.69
C GLY A 95 -6.69 -6.29 13.01
N TYR A 96 -7.44 -7.40 12.84
CA TYR A 96 -8.90 -7.38 12.94
C TYR A 96 -9.43 -6.94 14.32
N GLU A 97 -8.79 -7.35 15.40
CA GLU A 97 -9.22 -6.94 16.75
C GLU A 97 -9.02 -5.44 16.97
N GLY A 98 -7.91 -4.88 16.51
CA GLY A 98 -7.67 -3.43 16.50
C GLY A 98 -8.68 -2.69 15.63
N PHE A 99 -8.97 -3.24 14.45
CA PHE A 99 -9.97 -2.70 13.53
C PHE A 99 -11.36 -2.61 14.15
N LYS A 100 -11.85 -3.69 14.77
CA LYS A 100 -13.15 -3.69 15.46
C LYS A 100 -13.21 -2.64 16.57
N LYS A 101 -12.12 -2.48 17.30
CA LYS A 101 -12.03 -1.48 18.37
C LYS A 101 -12.06 -0.04 17.83
N GLU A 102 -11.34 0.23 16.76
CA GLU A 102 -11.26 1.56 16.16
C GLU A 102 -12.56 1.96 15.45
N TYR A 103 -13.10 1.07 14.61
CA TYR A 103 -14.28 1.33 13.80
C TYR A 103 -15.60 0.99 14.48
N ASN A 104 -15.57 0.24 15.59
CA ASN A 104 -16.73 -0.16 16.38
C ASN A 104 -17.80 -0.91 15.59
N PHE A 105 -17.39 -1.80 14.68
CA PHE A 105 -18.29 -2.72 13.98
C PHE A 105 -17.61 -4.05 13.68
N GLN A 106 -18.43 -5.03 13.31
CA GLN A 106 -17.97 -6.32 12.82
C GLN A 106 -18.79 -6.75 11.61
N PHE A 107 -18.20 -7.58 10.75
CA PHE A 107 -18.90 -8.15 9.61
C PHE A 107 -19.82 -9.29 10.03
N LYS A 108 -20.85 -9.57 9.22
CA LYS A 108 -21.71 -10.75 9.37
C LYS A 108 -20.90 -12.03 9.41
N SER A 109 -19.93 -12.14 8.52
CA SER A 109 -19.00 -13.25 8.43
C SER A 109 -17.68 -12.77 7.88
N ILE A 110 -16.59 -13.36 8.37
CA ILE A 110 -15.24 -13.15 7.85
C ILE A 110 -14.68 -14.49 7.37
N LEU A 111 -14.17 -14.49 6.16
CA LEU A 111 -13.54 -15.66 5.55
C LEU A 111 -12.04 -15.35 5.31
N PRO A 112 -11.17 -15.93 6.16
CA PRO A 112 -9.73 -15.82 5.96
C PRO A 112 -9.29 -16.56 4.71
N MET A 113 -8.45 -15.95 3.89
CA MET A 113 -7.85 -16.58 2.73
C MET A 113 -6.52 -15.92 2.38
N GLN A 114 -5.78 -16.51 1.46
CA GLN A 114 -4.58 -15.85 0.94
C GLN A 114 -4.97 -14.56 0.20
N ILE A 115 -4.18 -13.52 0.38
CA ILE A 115 -4.46 -12.18 -0.16
C ILE A 115 -4.72 -12.18 -1.67
N GLY A 116 -4.04 -13.04 -2.44
CA GLY A 116 -4.28 -13.18 -3.87
C GLY A 116 -5.66 -13.72 -4.23
N LEU A 117 -6.29 -14.51 -3.36
CA LEU A 117 -7.59 -15.14 -3.63
C LEU A 117 -8.79 -14.24 -3.31
N VAL A 118 -8.62 -13.19 -2.49
CA VAL A 118 -9.73 -12.30 -2.11
C VAL A 118 -10.33 -11.60 -3.32
N TYR A 119 -9.50 -11.21 -4.29
CA TYR A 119 -9.94 -10.50 -5.49
C TYR A 119 -10.79 -11.37 -6.40
N ASP A 120 -10.39 -12.63 -6.61
CA ASP A 120 -11.17 -13.57 -7.42
C ASP A 120 -12.49 -13.90 -6.72
N ALA A 121 -12.49 -13.98 -5.39
CA ALA A 121 -13.68 -14.25 -4.60
C ALA A 121 -14.71 -13.11 -4.70
N VAL A 122 -14.30 -11.85 -4.67
CA VAL A 122 -15.23 -10.72 -4.82
C VAL A 122 -15.71 -10.59 -6.27
N ASN A 123 -14.84 -10.81 -7.26
CA ASN A 123 -15.21 -10.80 -8.67
C ASN A 123 -16.21 -11.91 -9.02
N ALA A 124 -16.08 -13.07 -8.38
CA ALA A 124 -17.02 -14.19 -8.52
C ALA A 124 -18.31 -14.02 -7.70
N GLY A 125 -18.53 -12.88 -7.02
CA GLY A 125 -19.71 -12.64 -6.18
C GLY A 125 -19.79 -13.51 -4.93
N LYS A 126 -18.66 -14.07 -4.47
CA LYS A 126 -18.60 -14.89 -3.25
C LYS A 126 -18.38 -14.06 -1.98
N MET A 127 -17.91 -12.84 -2.14
CA MET A 127 -17.66 -11.86 -1.08
C MET A 127 -18.33 -10.55 -1.46
N ASP A 128 -18.86 -9.86 -0.46
CA ASP A 128 -19.45 -8.53 -0.63
C ASP A 128 -18.37 -7.44 -0.49
N VAL A 129 -17.37 -7.70 0.33
CA VAL A 129 -16.25 -6.79 0.63
C VAL A 129 -14.98 -7.63 0.81
N ILE A 130 -13.85 -7.07 0.43
CA ILE A 130 -12.55 -7.70 0.65
C ILE A 130 -11.56 -6.72 1.28
N LEU A 131 -10.58 -7.25 1.99
CA LEU A 131 -9.37 -6.53 2.36
C LEU A 131 -8.26 -6.91 1.39
N GLY A 132 -7.77 -5.96 0.64
CA GLY A 132 -6.71 -6.13 -0.36
C GLY A 132 -5.59 -5.09 -0.20
N TYR A 133 -4.70 -5.02 -1.17
CA TYR A 133 -3.65 -4.00 -1.23
C TYR A 133 -4.01 -2.89 -2.22
N SER A 134 -3.71 -1.64 -1.86
CA SER A 134 -4.07 -0.45 -2.64
C SER A 134 -3.41 -0.36 -4.02
N THR A 135 -2.32 -1.09 -4.26
CA THR A 135 -1.58 -1.10 -5.53
C THR A 135 -1.89 -2.31 -6.43
N ASP A 136 -2.82 -3.19 -6.05
CA ASP A 136 -3.17 -4.37 -6.83
C ASP A 136 -3.85 -4.00 -8.16
N GLY A 137 -3.35 -4.53 -9.27
CA GLY A 137 -3.86 -4.23 -10.60
C GLY A 137 -5.31 -4.67 -10.83
N ARG A 138 -5.78 -5.69 -10.12
CA ARG A 138 -7.16 -6.19 -10.21
C ARG A 138 -8.20 -5.21 -9.71
N ILE A 139 -7.80 -4.18 -8.94
CA ILE A 139 -8.70 -3.10 -8.55
C ILE A 139 -9.30 -2.44 -9.79
N GLY A 140 -8.46 -2.11 -10.78
CA GLY A 140 -8.92 -1.51 -12.03
C GLY A 140 -9.65 -2.49 -12.94
N SER A 141 -9.13 -3.72 -13.09
CA SER A 141 -9.69 -4.70 -14.01
C SER A 141 -11.02 -5.31 -13.55
N TYR A 142 -11.27 -5.38 -12.25
CA TYR A 142 -12.54 -5.84 -11.68
C TYR A 142 -13.49 -4.69 -11.30
N ASP A 143 -13.15 -3.46 -11.69
CA ASP A 143 -13.93 -2.23 -11.40
C ASP A 143 -14.27 -2.10 -9.90
N LEU A 144 -13.29 -2.40 -9.04
CA LEU A 144 -13.47 -2.34 -7.59
C LEU A 144 -13.34 -0.90 -7.08
N VAL A 145 -14.14 -0.60 -6.08
CA VAL A 145 -14.14 0.69 -5.38
C VAL A 145 -13.36 0.58 -4.09
N MET A 146 -12.30 1.38 -3.95
CA MET A 146 -11.54 1.52 -2.71
C MET A 146 -12.29 2.41 -1.73
N LEU A 147 -12.55 1.90 -0.53
CA LEU A 147 -13.16 2.68 0.55
C LEU A 147 -12.08 3.45 1.31
N LYS A 148 -12.32 4.75 1.49
CA LYS A 148 -11.39 5.60 2.24
C LYS A 148 -11.33 5.16 3.70
N ASP A 149 -10.13 4.92 4.22
CA ASP A 149 -9.86 4.75 5.65
C ASP A 149 -9.95 6.11 6.36
N ASP A 150 -11.16 6.53 6.71
CA ASP A 150 -11.46 7.86 7.25
C ASP A 150 -10.99 8.06 8.68
N LYS A 151 -10.68 6.98 9.41
CA LYS A 151 -10.08 7.03 10.75
C LYS A 151 -8.55 6.82 10.75
N ARG A 152 -7.95 6.61 9.57
CA ARG A 152 -6.50 6.31 9.46
C ARG A 152 -6.09 5.15 10.37
N PHE A 153 -6.83 4.06 10.26
CA PHE A 153 -6.53 2.86 11.02
C PHE A 153 -5.30 2.15 10.47
N PHE A 154 -5.28 1.98 9.13
CA PHE A 154 -4.10 1.41 8.50
C PHE A 154 -2.97 2.43 8.48
N PRO A 155 -1.77 1.99 8.82
CA PRO A 155 -0.60 2.85 8.79
C PRO A 155 -0.25 3.32 7.38
N PRO A 156 0.43 4.46 7.22
CA PRO A 156 0.97 4.88 5.93
C PRO A 156 2.12 3.95 5.51
N TYR A 157 2.02 3.45 4.29
CA TYR A 157 3.00 2.56 3.67
C TYR A 157 3.59 3.20 2.41
N ASP A 158 4.09 4.43 2.55
CA ASP A 158 4.73 5.15 1.44
C ASP A 158 5.97 4.41 0.96
N ALA A 159 6.01 4.09 -0.33
CA ALA A 159 7.17 3.48 -0.96
C ALA A 159 8.25 4.53 -1.23
N ALA A 160 9.41 4.38 -0.61
CA ALA A 160 10.53 5.29 -0.72
C ALA A 160 11.84 4.52 -0.90
N PRO A 161 12.80 5.03 -1.70
CA PRO A 161 14.12 4.44 -1.79
C PRO A 161 14.97 4.74 -0.56
N VAL A 162 15.75 3.76 -0.15
CA VAL A 162 16.70 3.88 0.97
C VAL A 162 18.09 3.49 0.49
N VAL A 163 19.07 4.33 0.75
CA VAL A 163 20.44 4.15 0.28
C VAL A 163 21.42 4.29 1.43
N SER A 164 22.44 3.43 1.47
CA SER A 164 23.52 3.56 2.46
C SER A 164 24.33 4.85 2.22
N ASP A 165 24.71 5.54 3.29
CA ASP A 165 25.53 6.75 3.20
C ASP A 165 26.88 6.49 2.56
N LYS A 166 27.38 5.22 2.70
CA LYS A 166 28.59 4.79 2.00
C LYS A 166 28.43 4.88 0.49
N LEU A 167 27.34 4.30 -0.05
CA LEU A 167 27.08 4.34 -1.50
C LEU A 167 26.88 5.77 -2.00
N LEU A 168 26.19 6.62 -1.23
CA LEU A 168 26.00 8.04 -1.58
C LEU A 168 27.32 8.85 -1.60
N LYS A 169 28.31 8.42 -0.83
CA LYS A 169 29.67 9.02 -0.87
C LYS A 169 30.49 8.51 -2.04
N GLU A 170 30.36 7.22 -2.39
CA GLU A 170 31.10 6.60 -3.49
C GLU A 170 30.50 6.98 -4.88
N THR A 171 29.19 7.19 -4.94
CA THR A 171 28.43 7.46 -6.19
C THR A 171 27.37 8.52 -5.91
N PRO A 172 27.77 9.80 -5.73
CA PRO A 172 26.85 10.89 -5.34
C PRO A 172 25.76 11.18 -6.37
N GLU A 173 25.98 10.87 -7.64
CA GLU A 173 25.01 11.03 -8.74
C GLU A 173 23.74 10.19 -8.58
N ILE A 174 23.77 9.14 -7.76
CA ILE A 174 22.57 8.35 -7.41
C ILE A 174 21.45 9.24 -6.83
N LYS A 175 21.81 10.30 -6.10
CA LYS A 175 20.82 11.24 -5.54
C LYS A 175 19.93 11.84 -6.61
N ASP A 176 20.56 12.32 -7.69
CA ASP A 176 19.83 12.98 -8.79
C ASP A 176 18.93 11.97 -9.52
N VAL A 177 19.44 10.75 -9.73
CA VAL A 177 18.66 9.67 -10.36
C VAL A 177 17.42 9.31 -9.53
N LEU A 178 17.56 9.12 -8.22
CA LEU A 178 16.44 8.78 -7.35
C LEU A 178 15.42 9.92 -7.22
N ASN A 179 15.87 11.16 -7.13
CA ASN A 179 15.00 12.33 -7.05
C ASN A 179 14.17 12.56 -8.33
N ARG A 180 14.57 12.01 -9.48
CA ARG A 180 13.76 12.09 -10.72
C ARG A 180 12.38 11.44 -10.56
N LEU A 181 12.24 10.46 -9.66
CA LEU A 181 10.99 9.74 -9.42
C LEU A 181 10.18 10.26 -8.22
N ASP A 182 10.65 11.32 -7.54
CA ASP A 182 9.95 11.93 -6.41
C ASP A 182 8.52 12.34 -6.80
N GLY A 183 7.51 11.71 -6.16
CA GLY A 183 6.10 11.97 -6.39
C GLY A 183 5.59 11.62 -7.80
N LYS A 184 6.34 10.88 -8.63
CA LYS A 184 6.01 10.64 -10.05
C LYS A 184 5.09 9.44 -10.29
N ILE A 185 4.98 8.54 -9.33
CA ILE A 185 4.22 7.31 -9.49
C ILE A 185 3.02 7.37 -8.55
N SER A 186 1.84 7.69 -9.08
CA SER A 186 0.61 7.64 -8.27
C SER A 186 0.21 6.18 -7.97
N THR A 187 -0.60 5.97 -6.91
CA THR A 187 -1.16 4.65 -6.60
C THR A 187 -1.88 4.03 -7.80
N LYS A 188 -2.64 4.84 -8.55
CA LYS A 188 -3.30 4.38 -9.79
C LYS A 188 -2.29 3.94 -10.85
N LYS A 189 -1.21 4.69 -11.05
CA LYS A 189 -0.14 4.30 -11.98
C LYS A 189 0.52 3.00 -11.54
N MET A 190 0.77 2.81 -10.26
CA MET A 190 1.33 1.56 -9.76
C MET A 190 0.37 0.37 -9.97
N GLN A 191 -0.95 0.56 -9.80
CA GLN A 191 -1.96 -0.46 -10.16
C GLN A 191 -1.85 -0.87 -11.63
N GLU A 192 -1.71 0.11 -12.54
CA GLU A 192 -1.56 -0.16 -13.99
C GLU A 192 -0.27 -0.94 -14.30
N LEU A 193 0.83 -0.60 -13.65
CA LEU A 193 2.12 -1.28 -13.83
C LEU A 193 2.10 -2.71 -13.26
N ASN A 194 1.54 -2.89 -12.07
CA ASN A 194 1.38 -4.20 -11.46
C ASN A 194 0.43 -5.10 -12.28
N TYR A 195 -0.63 -4.53 -12.84
CA TYR A 195 -1.53 -5.28 -13.72
C TYR A 195 -0.80 -5.84 -14.95
N GLN A 196 0.06 -5.05 -15.58
CA GLN A 196 0.86 -5.52 -16.71
C GLN A 196 1.79 -6.68 -16.33
N ALA A 197 2.39 -6.60 -15.13
CA ALA A 197 3.27 -7.67 -14.66
C ALA A 197 2.49 -8.94 -14.26
N ASP A 198 1.41 -8.80 -13.49
CA ASP A 198 0.72 -9.94 -12.88
C ASP A 198 -0.32 -10.58 -13.82
N ASN A 199 -1.04 -9.77 -14.61
CA ASN A 199 -2.13 -10.24 -15.47
C ASN A 199 -1.68 -10.44 -16.92
N ASP A 200 -0.94 -9.49 -17.48
CA ASP A 200 -0.44 -9.60 -18.86
C ASP A 200 0.86 -10.43 -18.94
N LEU A 201 1.37 -10.87 -17.77
CA LEU A 201 2.57 -11.70 -17.61
C LEU A 201 3.81 -11.08 -18.27
N ILE A 202 3.91 -9.76 -18.24
CA ILE A 202 5.09 -9.04 -18.72
C ILE A 202 6.12 -8.98 -17.60
N GLU A 203 7.36 -9.32 -17.88
CA GLU A 203 8.45 -9.25 -16.91
C GLU A 203 8.49 -7.87 -16.21
N PRO A 204 8.50 -7.77 -14.88
CA PRO A 204 8.46 -6.49 -14.15
C PRO A 204 9.55 -5.50 -14.59
N ALA A 205 10.76 -5.99 -14.91
CA ALA A 205 11.83 -5.15 -15.41
C ALA A 205 11.48 -4.49 -16.75
N VAL A 206 10.79 -5.20 -17.64
CA VAL A 206 10.33 -4.67 -18.94
C VAL A 206 9.23 -3.62 -18.75
N VAL A 207 8.29 -3.86 -17.82
CA VAL A 207 7.25 -2.88 -17.45
C VAL A 207 7.89 -1.59 -16.92
N ALA A 208 8.83 -1.74 -16.00
CA ALA A 208 9.55 -0.59 -15.42
C ALA A 208 10.35 0.19 -16.47
N GLU A 209 11.13 -0.51 -17.30
CA GLU A 209 11.93 0.13 -18.36
C GLU A 209 11.03 0.91 -19.33
N ARG A 210 9.91 0.31 -19.76
CA ARG A 210 8.94 0.98 -20.63
C ARG A 210 8.39 2.24 -19.99
N PHE A 211 7.93 2.15 -18.74
CA PHE A 211 7.43 3.28 -17.99
C PHE A 211 8.45 4.42 -17.89
N LEU A 212 9.71 4.10 -17.59
CA LEU A 212 10.76 5.10 -17.45
C LEU A 212 11.09 5.78 -18.79
N LYS A 213 11.11 5.00 -19.90
CA LYS A 213 11.35 5.54 -21.26
C LYS A 213 10.20 6.42 -21.74
N GLU A 214 8.95 5.98 -21.59
CA GLU A 214 7.76 6.71 -22.02
C GLU A 214 7.60 8.07 -21.31
N ASN A 215 8.13 8.19 -20.09
CA ASN A 215 8.09 9.42 -19.33
C ASN A 215 9.41 10.23 -19.38
N ASN A 216 10.35 9.82 -20.21
CA ASN A 216 11.63 10.50 -20.44
C ASN A 216 12.48 10.66 -19.16
N TYR A 217 12.41 9.72 -18.22
CA TYR A 217 13.18 9.78 -16.98
C TYR A 217 14.67 9.51 -17.17
N PHE A 218 15.06 8.99 -18.35
CA PHE A 218 16.45 8.75 -18.74
C PHE A 218 17.01 9.84 -19.68
N GLU A 219 16.22 10.81 -20.11
CA GLU A 219 16.72 11.89 -20.98
C GLU A 219 17.60 12.83 -20.17
N GLY A 220 18.82 13.02 -20.65
CA GLY A 220 19.83 13.89 -20.04
C GLY A 220 21.17 13.20 -19.79
N GLU A 221 21.35 11.97 -20.28
CA GLU A 221 22.64 11.28 -20.35
C GLU A 221 23.21 11.34 -21.76
#